data_3296ebcd66789ef9fc05f65592470473
#
_entry.id   3296ebcd66789ef9fc05f65592470473
#
_cell.length_a   1.000
_cell.length_b   1.000
_cell.length_c   1.000
_cell.angle_alpha   90.00
_cell.angle_beta   90.00
_cell.angle_gamma   90.00
#
_symmetry.space_group_name_H-M   'P 1'
#
loop_
_entity.id
_entity.type
_entity.pdbx_description
1 polymer ?
#
loop_
_entity_poly.entity_id
_entity_poly.type
_entity_poly.pdbx_seq_one_letter_code
_entity_poly.pdbx_strand_id
1 'polypeptide(L)'
;MGLRLCTEIIGHKTAVAFAASFCLACAALNPMTVLAQARAETVKPAAKSTDKADLVARGFLVGHGGPVKAVTADPKRRVALTGSFDYTMMAWDVSGEAAKLLHRFDEHEGAVNAVAFVPGSSQVLAAGDDGALWVWDLETGKREHRFEGHTAKVVGVAVSDDGTWAATASWDRTVRLWNLRTLKPGPVLGEHKGPVNAVQFSKDGSRVFTASYDGALRIFKTDTGEFIRPVHKHGWGINVLKRLPDAEGKLVFGALDGTAAVVDAESGKIIAELRKADRPILSLDVTRQPGLIAIGGGDGTVNVFRSGDFQPIEEYQNPYGPVWGLAFAPGGAKLYIAGLDDFVTLWTITPREPFDPVDSPFPRRFQVSEAGDDPVEQGRIQFARKCSVCHTLKKDGKNRAGPTLHGLFGRKIATLPDYPYSDALKHLDIVWDETTVGKLFELGPENFTPGSKMPLQKMTDKSQRDALVAYLKIATAAQGAEGQAAEPEDKGKDQ
;
A
#
# COMPACT_ATOMS: atom_id res chain seq x y z
N MET A 1 3.67 21.32 68.29
CA MET A 1 3.66 20.34 69.42
C MET A 1 3.70 18.98 68.68
N GLY A 2 4.70 18.35 68.56
CA GLY A 2 5.80 17.73 69.28
C GLY A 2 5.91 16.35 68.67
N LEU A 3 6.87 16.10 67.99
CA LEU A 3 8.24 15.63 68.24
C LEU A 3 8.37 14.16 68.51
N ARG A 4 9.23 13.55 67.68
CA ARG A 4 10.32 12.61 68.00
C ARG A 4 9.96 11.13 67.87
N LEU A 5 10.74 10.38 67.25
CA LEU A 5 12.16 10.08 67.06
C LEU A 5 12.46 8.67 67.47
N CYS A 6 13.27 8.07 66.65
CA CYS A 6 14.45 7.20 66.97
C CYS A 6 14.15 5.72 67.19
N THR A 7 14.88 4.93 66.54
CA THR A 7 16.27 4.50 66.41
C THR A 7 16.35 2.97 66.58
N GLU A 8 17.03 2.36 65.64
CA GLU A 8 18.20 1.48 65.76
C GLU A 8 18.05 0.23 66.64
N ILE A 9 18.57 -0.91 66.25
CA ILE A 9 19.99 -1.34 66.23
C ILE A 9 20.10 -2.85 65.87
N ILE A 10 20.97 -3.21 64.96
CA ILE A 10 22.07 -4.21 65.00
C ILE A 10 21.66 -5.65 65.41
N GLY A 11 21.88 -6.67 64.62
CA GLY A 11 23.12 -7.30 64.22
C GLY A 11 23.18 -8.77 64.68
N HIS A 12 23.63 -9.64 63.98
CA HIS A 12 24.82 -10.51 64.18
C HIS A 12 24.89 -11.69 63.26
N LYS A 13 26.07 -11.83 62.72
CA LYS A 13 26.67 -12.93 62.01
C LYS A 13 26.60 -14.24 62.84
N THR A 14 26.52 -15.37 62.16
CA THR A 14 27.43 -16.50 62.41
C THR A 14 27.50 -17.44 61.22
N ALA A 15 28.70 -17.59 60.77
CA ALA A 15 29.17 -18.64 59.87
C ALA A 15 29.53 -19.88 60.66
N VAL A 16 29.25 -21.07 60.18
CA VAL A 16 29.99 -22.27 60.52
C VAL A 16 30.19 -23.13 59.27
N ALA A 17 31.44 -23.44 59.05
CA ALA A 17 31.98 -24.32 58.03
C ALA A 17 32.14 -25.77 58.57
N PHE A 18 32.64 -26.66 57.71
CA PHE A 18 33.09 -28.08 57.85
C PHE A 18 32.03 -29.15 57.55
N ALA A 19 32.31 -30.19 56.81
CA ALA A 19 33.55 -30.85 56.48
C ALA A 19 33.42 -31.71 55.21
N ALA A 20 34.51 -31.94 54.60
CA ALA A 20 34.76 -32.90 53.54
C ALA A 20 34.69 -34.35 54.05
N SER A 21 34.22 -35.27 53.20
CA SER A 21 34.65 -36.64 53.25
C SER A 21 34.66 -37.29 51.87
N PHE A 22 35.82 -37.78 51.55
CA PHE A 22 36.22 -38.58 50.40
C PHE A 22 35.47 -39.94 50.41
N CYS A 23 35.04 -40.38 49.24
CA CYS A 23 35.08 -41.81 48.90
C CYS A 23 35.28 -42.00 47.40
N LEU A 24 36.30 -42.78 47.10
CA LEU A 24 36.79 -43.19 45.79
C LEU A 24 35.89 -44.21 45.10
N ALA A 25 35.89 -44.17 43.79
CA ALA A 25 35.89 -45.26 42.80
C ALA A 25 34.59 -46.00 42.53
N CYS A 26 34.04 -45.76 41.32
CA CYS A 26 33.89 -46.86 40.34
C CYS A 26 33.73 -46.25 38.93
N ALA A 27 34.65 -46.57 38.07
CA ALA A 27 34.60 -46.27 36.66
C ALA A 27 33.49 -47.08 35.98
N ALA A 28 32.57 -46.40 35.34
CA ALA A 28 31.72 -46.98 34.32
C ALA A 28 31.70 -46.05 33.11
N LEU A 29 32.25 -46.54 32.03
CA LEU A 29 32.26 -45.96 30.72
C LEU A 29 30.83 -45.63 30.25
N ASN A 30 30.53 -44.36 30.13
CA ASN A 30 29.36 -43.93 29.37
C ASN A 30 29.81 -43.56 27.97
N PRO A 31 29.17 -44.16 26.96
CA PRO A 31 29.44 -43.76 25.58
C PRO A 31 28.95 -42.31 25.36
N MET A 32 29.84 -41.44 24.94
CA MET A 32 29.50 -40.11 24.41
C MET A 32 28.51 -40.28 23.26
N THR A 33 27.27 -40.01 23.53
CA THR A 33 26.29 -39.70 22.50
C THR A 33 26.69 -38.38 21.90
N VAL A 34 27.36 -38.45 20.77
CA VAL A 34 27.54 -37.32 19.84
C VAL A 34 26.13 -36.96 19.33
N LEU A 35 25.50 -35.99 19.98
CA LEU A 35 24.36 -35.30 19.41
C LEU A 35 24.89 -34.52 18.21
N ALA A 36 24.85 -35.17 17.04
CA ALA A 36 24.91 -34.48 15.77
C ALA A 36 23.74 -33.50 15.77
N GLN A 37 24.03 -32.22 15.97
CA GLN A 37 23.14 -31.15 15.61
C GLN A 37 22.95 -31.26 14.09
N ALA A 38 21.92 -31.95 13.66
CA ALA A 38 21.37 -31.81 12.33
C ALA A 38 20.95 -30.33 12.20
N ARG A 39 21.81 -29.55 11.58
CA ARG A 39 21.37 -28.28 10.97
C ARG A 39 20.18 -28.67 10.10
N ALA A 40 19.01 -28.30 10.54
CA ALA A 40 17.87 -28.25 9.68
C ALA A 40 18.27 -27.25 8.55
N GLU A 41 18.77 -27.79 7.45
CA GLU A 41 18.75 -27.05 6.18
C GLU A 41 17.29 -26.69 5.99
N THR A 42 17.00 -25.40 6.16
CA THR A 42 15.74 -24.84 5.70
C THR A 42 15.74 -25.06 4.20
N VAL A 43 15.09 -26.13 3.77
CA VAL A 43 14.75 -26.36 2.36
C VAL A 43 13.99 -25.11 1.94
N LYS A 44 14.68 -24.24 1.19
CA LYS A 44 14.07 -23.10 0.55
C LYS A 44 12.95 -23.68 -0.30
N PRO A 45 11.66 -23.37 -0.05
CA PRO A 45 10.60 -23.92 -0.87
C PRO A 45 10.93 -23.55 -2.31
N ALA A 46 10.86 -24.52 -3.20
CA ALA A 46 11.07 -24.31 -4.64
C ALA A 46 10.18 -23.14 -5.06
N ALA A 47 10.79 -22.17 -5.76
CA ALA A 47 10.08 -21.02 -6.27
C ALA A 47 8.86 -21.51 -7.06
N LYS A 48 7.66 -21.32 -6.54
CA LYS A 48 6.43 -21.65 -7.24
C LYS A 48 6.28 -20.66 -8.39
N SER A 49 5.98 -21.19 -9.57
CA SER A 49 5.75 -20.42 -10.79
C SER A 49 4.86 -19.20 -10.54
N THR A 50 5.32 -18.04 -11.02
CA THR A 50 4.53 -16.79 -11.09
C THR A 50 3.63 -16.77 -12.31
N ASP A 51 3.16 -17.92 -12.76
CA ASP A 51 2.23 -17.97 -13.89
C ASP A 51 0.96 -17.18 -13.52
N LYS A 52 0.63 -16.22 -14.37
CA LYS A 52 -0.57 -15.38 -14.22
C LYS A 52 -1.85 -16.24 -14.07
N ALA A 53 -1.89 -17.39 -14.73
CA ALA A 53 -3.01 -18.31 -14.65
C ALA A 53 -3.18 -18.92 -13.24
N ASP A 54 -2.07 -19.26 -12.57
CA ASP A 54 -2.08 -19.78 -11.21
C ASP A 54 -2.58 -18.73 -10.20
N LEU A 55 -2.14 -17.47 -10.34
CA LEU A 55 -2.63 -16.36 -9.50
C LEU A 55 -4.14 -16.13 -9.66
N VAL A 56 -4.62 -16.15 -10.90
CA VAL A 56 -6.05 -16.00 -11.20
C VAL A 56 -6.86 -17.16 -10.62
N ALA A 57 -6.36 -18.40 -10.72
CA ALA A 57 -7.00 -19.58 -10.15
C ALA A 57 -7.13 -19.52 -8.62
N ARG A 58 -6.24 -18.77 -7.94
CA ARG A 58 -6.31 -18.51 -6.48
C ARG A 58 -7.30 -17.39 -6.12
N GLY A 59 -7.99 -16.79 -7.08
CA GLY A 59 -8.90 -15.68 -6.87
C GLY A 59 -8.20 -14.32 -6.72
N PHE A 60 -6.91 -14.22 -7.05
CA PHE A 60 -6.19 -12.95 -7.03
C PHE A 60 -6.65 -12.04 -8.17
N LEU A 61 -6.63 -10.71 -7.93
CA LEU A 61 -7.00 -9.73 -8.96
C LEU A 61 -5.74 -9.32 -9.73
N VAL A 62 -5.53 -9.92 -10.91
CA VAL A 62 -4.28 -9.82 -11.66
C VAL A 62 -4.50 -9.15 -13.01
N GLY A 63 -3.97 -7.92 -13.19
CA GLY A 63 -4.15 -7.18 -14.44
C GLY A 63 -3.52 -5.81 -14.49
N HIS A 64 -3.22 -5.23 -13.32
CA HIS A 64 -2.55 -3.94 -13.25
C HIS A 64 -1.12 -3.99 -13.76
N GLY A 65 -0.62 -2.84 -14.26
CA GLY A 65 0.76 -2.64 -14.68
C GLY A 65 1.65 -1.99 -13.60
N GLY A 66 1.14 -1.79 -12.40
CA GLY A 66 1.85 -1.17 -11.28
C GLY A 66 1.19 -1.48 -9.94
N PRO A 67 1.79 -1.01 -8.83
CA PRO A 67 1.26 -1.23 -7.50
C PRO A 67 -0.20 -0.86 -7.33
N VAL A 68 -0.94 -1.66 -6.59
CA VAL A 68 -2.35 -1.42 -6.33
C VAL A 68 -2.50 -0.65 -5.02
N LYS A 69 -3.09 0.55 -5.11
CA LYS A 69 -3.25 1.46 -3.97
C LYS A 69 -4.58 1.28 -3.25
N ALA A 70 -5.64 1.04 -3.99
CA ALA A 70 -7.00 0.96 -3.48
C ALA A 70 -7.67 -0.34 -3.89
N VAL A 71 -8.49 -0.89 -3.01
CA VAL A 71 -9.39 -2.00 -3.28
C VAL A 71 -10.66 -1.83 -2.48
N THR A 72 -11.80 -2.15 -3.08
CA THR A 72 -13.11 -2.25 -2.41
C THR A 72 -13.94 -3.32 -3.07
N ALA A 73 -14.91 -3.90 -2.36
CA ALA A 73 -15.82 -4.91 -2.91
C ALA A 73 -17.27 -4.63 -2.52
N ASP A 74 -18.17 -4.87 -3.46
CA ASP A 74 -19.61 -4.82 -3.23
C ASP A 74 -20.14 -6.25 -3.02
N PRO A 75 -20.58 -6.60 -1.81
CA PRO A 75 -21.04 -7.95 -1.51
C PRO A 75 -22.35 -8.33 -2.25
N LYS A 76 -23.18 -7.36 -2.63
CA LYS A 76 -24.44 -7.61 -3.35
C LYS A 76 -24.19 -7.90 -4.83
N ARG A 77 -23.34 -7.08 -5.46
CA ARG A 77 -22.98 -7.24 -6.89
C ARG A 77 -21.97 -8.34 -7.11
N ARG A 78 -21.22 -8.72 -6.06
CA ARG A 78 -20.07 -9.62 -6.15
C ARG A 78 -19.03 -9.11 -7.14
N VAL A 79 -18.76 -7.81 -7.07
CA VAL A 79 -17.78 -7.09 -7.87
C VAL A 79 -16.76 -6.47 -6.94
N ALA A 80 -15.48 -6.49 -7.31
CA ALA A 80 -14.42 -5.73 -6.69
C ALA A 80 -13.94 -4.62 -7.61
N LEU A 81 -13.52 -3.49 -7.04
CA LEU A 81 -12.83 -2.40 -7.73
C LEU A 81 -11.41 -2.29 -7.20
N THR A 82 -10.47 -2.03 -8.08
CA THR A 82 -9.06 -1.76 -7.73
C THR A 82 -8.58 -0.49 -8.40
N GLY A 83 -7.78 0.30 -7.68
CA GLY A 83 -7.11 1.50 -8.20
C GLY A 83 -5.60 1.39 -8.06
N SER A 84 -4.84 1.79 -9.08
CA SER A 84 -3.42 1.53 -9.18
C SER A 84 -2.60 2.75 -9.58
N PHE A 85 -1.30 2.66 -9.30
CA PHE A 85 -0.27 3.57 -9.81
C PHE A 85 -0.05 3.46 -11.32
N ASP A 86 -0.67 2.50 -12.00
CA ASP A 86 -0.68 2.40 -13.45
C ASP A 86 -1.73 3.34 -14.11
N TYR A 87 -2.36 4.21 -13.30
CA TYR A 87 -3.38 5.19 -13.68
C TYR A 87 -4.70 4.57 -14.11
N THR A 88 -4.96 3.32 -13.72
CA THR A 88 -6.21 2.65 -14.04
C THR A 88 -7.02 2.31 -12.79
N MET A 89 -8.34 2.33 -12.94
CA MET A 89 -9.26 1.58 -12.12
C MET A 89 -9.66 0.32 -12.89
N MET A 90 -9.82 -0.81 -12.21
CA MET A 90 -10.34 -2.05 -12.79
C MET A 90 -11.52 -2.56 -11.97
N ALA A 91 -12.52 -3.10 -12.67
CA ALA A 91 -13.67 -3.79 -12.09
C ALA A 91 -13.57 -5.29 -12.36
N TRP A 92 -13.84 -6.09 -11.34
CA TRP A 92 -13.66 -7.54 -11.36
C TRP A 92 -14.96 -8.25 -10.92
N ASP A 93 -15.44 -9.21 -11.72
CA ASP A 93 -16.42 -10.18 -11.25
C ASP A 93 -15.72 -11.18 -10.31
N VAL A 94 -16.19 -11.22 -9.07
CA VAL A 94 -15.70 -12.08 -8.00
C VAL A 94 -16.76 -13.05 -7.49
N SER A 95 -17.69 -13.38 -8.36
CA SER A 95 -18.77 -14.34 -8.07
C SER A 95 -18.30 -15.79 -8.07
N GLY A 96 -17.26 -16.12 -8.84
CA GLY A 96 -16.63 -17.43 -8.94
C GLY A 96 -15.38 -17.57 -8.06
N GLU A 97 -14.70 -18.71 -8.18
CA GLU A 97 -13.40 -18.97 -7.53
C GLU A 97 -12.30 -18.09 -8.15
N ALA A 98 -12.27 -17.99 -9.47
CA ALA A 98 -11.36 -17.14 -10.21
C ALA A 98 -12.02 -15.80 -10.52
N ALA A 99 -11.32 -14.72 -10.23
CA ALA A 99 -11.75 -13.36 -10.57
C ALA A 99 -11.65 -13.12 -12.09
N LYS A 100 -12.66 -12.44 -12.65
CA LYS A 100 -12.70 -12.07 -14.07
C LYS A 100 -12.71 -10.56 -14.23
N LEU A 101 -11.84 -10.02 -15.08
CA LEU A 101 -11.87 -8.61 -15.43
C LEU A 101 -13.13 -8.28 -16.21
N LEU A 102 -13.94 -7.36 -15.67
CA LEU A 102 -15.13 -6.80 -16.35
C LEU A 102 -14.75 -5.59 -17.20
N HIS A 103 -14.14 -4.58 -16.54
CA HIS A 103 -13.76 -3.33 -17.19
C HIS A 103 -12.39 -2.85 -16.71
N ARG A 104 -11.68 -2.15 -17.61
CA ARG A 104 -10.51 -1.36 -17.33
C ARG A 104 -10.79 0.10 -17.71
N PHE A 105 -10.69 0.99 -16.73
CA PHE A 105 -10.89 2.43 -16.88
C PHE A 105 -9.51 3.09 -16.85
N ASP A 106 -9.04 3.65 -17.96
CA ASP A 106 -7.65 4.10 -18.18
C ASP A 106 -7.54 5.60 -18.53
N GLU A 107 -8.60 6.36 -18.31
CA GLU A 107 -8.63 7.79 -18.62
C GLU A 107 -7.98 8.68 -17.56
N HIS A 108 -7.61 8.14 -16.39
CA HIS A 108 -6.94 8.91 -15.34
C HIS A 108 -5.58 9.45 -15.80
N GLU A 109 -5.28 10.69 -15.40
CA GLU A 109 -4.02 11.36 -15.69
C GLU A 109 -2.99 11.23 -14.56
N GLY A 110 -3.30 10.47 -13.52
CA GLY A 110 -2.45 10.20 -12.37
C GLY A 110 -2.81 8.89 -11.68
N ALA A 111 -2.03 8.53 -10.64
CA ALA A 111 -2.29 7.34 -9.85
C ALA A 111 -3.69 7.36 -9.24
N VAL A 112 -4.41 6.24 -9.31
CA VAL A 112 -5.73 6.08 -8.68
C VAL A 112 -5.54 5.69 -7.22
N ASN A 113 -5.89 6.60 -6.32
CA ASN A 113 -5.68 6.44 -4.87
C ASN A 113 -6.89 5.89 -4.13
N ALA A 114 -8.10 6.14 -4.63
CA ALA A 114 -9.35 5.76 -3.99
C ALA A 114 -10.41 5.36 -5.01
N VAL A 115 -11.18 4.34 -4.67
CA VAL A 115 -12.29 3.82 -5.49
C VAL A 115 -13.50 3.56 -4.60
N ALA A 116 -14.70 3.71 -5.16
CA ALA A 116 -15.95 3.48 -4.42
C ALA A 116 -17.09 3.02 -5.35
N PHE A 117 -18.02 2.24 -4.80
CA PHE A 117 -19.32 1.99 -5.42
C PHE A 117 -20.33 3.05 -4.99
N VAL A 118 -21.29 3.36 -5.88
CA VAL A 118 -22.45 4.18 -5.54
C VAL A 118 -23.60 3.24 -5.15
N PRO A 119 -24.11 3.31 -3.91
CA PRO A 119 -25.22 2.49 -3.47
C PRO A 119 -26.47 2.71 -4.32
N GLY A 120 -27.12 1.62 -4.74
CA GLY A 120 -28.37 1.68 -5.52
C GLY A 120 -28.24 2.16 -6.97
N SER A 121 -27.03 2.29 -7.51
CA SER A 121 -26.75 2.75 -8.87
C SER A 121 -25.68 1.87 -9.52
N SER A 122 -25.61 1.81 -10.86
CA SER A 122 -24.50 1.18 -11.58
C SER A 122 -23.21 2.00 -11.55
N GLN A 123 -23.23 3.20 -10.97
CA GLN A 123 -22.06 4.09 -10.93
C GLN A 123 -20.94 3.54 -10.04
N VAL A 124 -19.72 3.74 -10.51
CA VAL A 124 -18.46 3.53 -9.78
C VAL A 124 -17.59 4.76 -9.88
N LEU A 125 -16.84 5.03 -8.81
CA LEU A 125 -16.06 6.24 -8.65
C LEU A 125 -14.59 5.90 -8.50
N ALA A 126 -13.73 6.74 -9.07
CA ALA A 126 -12.31 6.74 -8.79
C ALA A 126 -11.76 8.16 -8.66
N ALA A 127 -10.76 8.34 -7.81
CA ALA A 127 -10.07 9.60 -7.64
C ALA A 127 -8.57 9.37 -7.38
N GLY A 128 -7.76 10.34 -7.78
CA GLY A 128 -6.32 10.14 -7.73
C GLY A 128 -5.48 11.41 -7.77
N ASP A 129 -4.26 11.23 -8.25
CA ASP A 129 -3.25 12.29 -8.30
C ASP A 129 -3.58 13.40 -9.31
N ASP A 130 -4.51 13.16 -10.22
CA ASP A 130 -5.05 14.16 -11.17
C ASP A 130 -6.00 15.19 -10.52
N GLY A 131 -6.33 15.01 -9.22
CA GLY A 131 -7.19 15.92 -8.48
C GLY A 131 -8.68 15.87 -8.86
N ALA A 132 -9.08 14.94 -9.73
CA ALA A 132 -10.45 14.77 -10.20
C ALA A 132 -11.17 13.61 -9.50
N LEU A 133 -12.51 13.68 -9.48
CA LEU A 133 -13.37 12.55 -9.18
C LEU A 133 -14.05 12.11 -10.48
N TRP A 134 -13.76 10.90 -10.90
CA TRP A 134 -14.30 10.29 -12.10
C TRP A 134 -15.49 9.39 -11.78
N VAL A 135 -16.49 9.42 -12.64
CA VAL A 135 -17.72 8.64 -12.54
C VAL A 135 -17.87 7.81 -13.80
N TRP A 136 -18.00 6.50 -13.65
CA TRP A 136 -18.31 5.57 -14.74
C TRP A 136 -19.53 4.73 -14.42
N ASP A 137 -20.18 4.29 -15.46
CA ASP A 137 -21.20 3.26 -15.39
C ASP A 137 -20.54 1.87 -15.46
N LEU A 138 -20.76 1.05 -14.45
CA LEU A 138 -20.15 -0.29 -14.33
C LEU A 138 -20.70 -1.28 -15.37
N GLU A 139 -21.96 -1.14 -15.81
CA GLU A 139 -22.57 -2.06 -16.75
C GLU A 139 -22.06 -1.84 -18.16
N THR A 140 -21.90 -0.60 -18.57
CA THR A 140 -21.47 -0.23 -19.93
C THR A 140 -19.97 0.03 -20.03
N GLY A 141 -19.27 0.23 -18.92
CA GLY A 141 -17.87 0.64 -18.89
C GLY A 141 -17.61 2.06 -19.37
N LYS A 142 -18.67 2.88 -19.57
CA LYS A 142 -18.55 4.24 -20.10
C LYS A 142 -18.39 5.28 -19.00
N ARG A 143 -17.59 6.31 -19.29
CA ARG A 143 -17.50 7.50 -18.44
C ARG A 143 -18.82 8.28 -18.51
N GLU A 144 -19.37 8.63 -17.35
CA GLU A 144 -20.53 9.49 -17.23
C GLU A 144 -20.16 10.93 -16.92
N HIS A 145 -19.17 11.13 -16.01
CA HIS A 145 -18.79 12.47 -15.59
C HIS A 145 -17.34 12.52 -15.04
N ARG A 146 -16.79 13.75 -15.02
CA ARG A 146 -15.54 14.08 -14.34
C ARG A 146 -15.76 15.36 -13.54
N PHE A 147 -15.66 15.27 -12.22
CA PHE A 147 -15.69 16.44 -11.35
C PHE A 147 -14.27 16.98 -11.16
N GLU A 148 -14.13 18.28 -11.29
CA GLU A 148 -12.87 19.02 -11.10
C GLU A 148 -13.01 20.06 -10.01
N GLY A 149 -11.87 20.48 -9.41
CA GLY A 149 -11.86 21.56 -8.44
C GLY A 149 -10.80 21.42 -7.35
N HIS A 150 -10.33 20.21 -7.02
CA HIS A 150 -9.18 20.07 -6.12
C HIS A 150 -7.89 20.56 -6.79
N THR A 151 -7.03 21.20 -5.99
CA THR A 151 -5.74 21.75 -6.48
C THR A 151 -4.55 20.86 -6.13
N ALA A 152 -4.81 19.72 -5.48
CA ALA A 152 -3.84 18.67 -5.19
C ALA A 152 -4.52 17.30 -5.28
N LYS A 153 -3.72 16.25 -5.17
CA LYS A 153 -4.19 14.86 -5.25
C LYS A 153 -5.32 14.55 -4.29
N VAL A 154 -6.27 13.76 -4.77
CA VAL A 154 -7.34 13.16 -3.96
C VAL A 154 -6.88 11.79 -3.47
N VAL A 155 -7.03 11.53 -2.18
CA VAL A 155 -6.56 10.29 -1.55
C VAL A 155 -7.65 9.50 -0.83
N GLY A 156 -8.85 10.08 -0.69
CA GLY A 156 -10.00 9.43 -0.08
C GLY A 156 -11.30 9.77 -0.79
N VAL A 157 -12.18 8.78 -0.93
CA VAL A 157 -13.54 8.92 -1.48
C VAL A 157 -14.52 8.20 -0.56
N ALA A 158 -15.64 8.83 -0.29
CA ALA A 158 -16.79 8.21 0.38
C ALA A 158 -18.07 8.56 -0.35
N VAL A 159 -19.09 7.69 -0.22
CA VAL A 159 -20.42 7.91 -0.79
C VAL A 159 -21.44 7.78 0.34
N SER A 160 -22.48 8.63 0.32
CA SER A 160 -23.59 8.55 1.27
C SER A 160 -24.40 7.27 1.05
N ASP A 161 -24.99 6.70 2.12
CA ASP A 161 -25.70 5.43 2.07
C ASP A 161 -26.91 5.45 1.08
N ASP A 162 -27.45 6.64 0.78
CA ASP A 162 -28.51 6.87 -0.19
C ASP A 162 -28.03 7.09 -1.64
N GLY A 163 -26.71 7.07 -1.87
CA GLY A 163 -26.09 7.28 -3.18
C GLY A 163 -26.20 8.72 -3.73
N THR A 164 -26.63 9.68 -2.94
CA THR A 164 -26.85 11.07 -3.42
C THR A 164 -25.57 11.87 -3.47
N TRP A 165 -24.67 11.72 -2.48
CA TRP A 165 -23.46 12.50 -2.33
C TRP A 165 -22.21 11.66 -2.39
N ALA A 166 -21.22 12.13 -3.13
CA ALA A 166 -19.84 11.72 -2.96
C ALA A 166 -19.05 12.81 -2.22
N ALA A 167 -18.07 12.39 -1.42
CA ALA A 167 -17.13 13.28 -0.75
C ALA A 167 -15.70 12.85 -1.12
N THR A 168 -14.85 13.82 -1.45
CA THR A 168 -13.44 13.61 -1.79
C THR A 168 -12.54 14.32 -0.80
N ALA A 169 -11.54 13.59 -0.25
CA ALA A 169 -10.53 14.12 0.65
C ALA A 169 -9.22 14.36 -0.09
N SER A 170 -8.67 15.57 0.02
CA SER A 170 -7.51 15.99 -0.77
C SER A 170 -6.37 16.58 0.07
N TRP A 171 -5.18 16.51 -0.52
CA TRP A 171 -3.99 17.14 0.00
C TRP A 171 -3.97 18.66 -0.16
N ASP A 172 -4.97 19.24 -0.85
CA ASP A 172 -5.23 20.67 -0.87
C ASP A 172 -5.85 21.21 0.45
N ARG A 173 -5.99 20.33 1.45
CA ARG A 173 -6.54 20.59 2.79
C ARG A 173 -8.05 20.80 2.81
N THR A 174 -8.75 20.38 1.77
CA THR A 174 -10.22 20.46 1.71
C THR A 174 -10.85 19.08 1.50
N VAL A 175 -12.12 18.99 1.84
CA VAL A 175 -13.04 17.97 1.34
C VAL A 175 -14.05 18.66 0.45
N ARG A 176 -14.34 18.08 -0.72
CA ARG A 176 -15.39 18.56 -1.62
C ARG A 176 -16.52 17.56 -1.69
N LEU A 177 -17.73 18.08 -1.72
CA LEU A 177 -18.94 17.29 -1.89
C LEU A 177 -19.43 17.40 -3.33
N TRP A 178 -19.94 16.30 -3.85
CA TRP A 178 -20.41 16.19 -5.23
C TRP A 178 -21.77 15.52 -5.24
N ASN A 179 -22.77 16.18 -5.82
CA ASN A 179 -24.09 15.59 -5.96
C ASN A 179 -24.10 14.67 -7.18
N LEU A 180 -24.20 13.35 -6.94
CA LEU A 180 -24.13 12.32 -7.98
C LEU A 180 -25.40 12.24 -8.84
N ARG A 181 -26.55 12.71 -8.33
CA ARG A 181 -27.81 12.68 -9.08
C ARG A 181 -27.90 13.84 -10.06
N THR A 182 -27.41 15.03 -9.67
CA THR A 182 -27.48 16.22 -10.51
C THR A 182 -26.18 16.49 -11.26
N LEU A 183 -25.11 15.75 -10.95
CA LEU A 183 -23.75 15.92 -11.46
C LEU A 183 -23.21 17.34 -11.25
N LYS A 184 -23.51 17.94 -10.09
CA LYS A 184 -23.08 19.30 -9.72
C LYS A 184 -22.18 19.30 -8.51
N PRO A 185 -21.21 20.24 -8.42
CA PRO A 185 -20.45 20.44 -7.20
C PRO A 185 -21.37 20.91 -6.07
N GLY A 186 -21.06 20.44 -4.87
CA GLY A 186 -21.68 20.83 -3.60
C GLY A 186 -20.72 21.66 -2.74
N PRO A 187 -20.96 21.71 -1.41
CA PRO A 187 -20.13 22.44 -0.47
C PRO A 187 -18.66 21.97 -0.46
N VAL A 188 -17.80 22.91 -0.06
CA VAL A 188 -16.38 22.67 0.21
C VAL A 188 -16.15 22.78 1.73
N LEU A 189 -15.60 21.72 2.32
CA LEU A 189 -15.31 21.66 3.74
C LEU A 189 -13.85 22.05 3.97
N GLY A 190 -13.63 23.17 4.63
CA GLY A 190 -12.31 23.71 4.94
C GLY A 190 -11.85 23.36 6.37
N GLU A 191 -11.28 24.35 7.08
CA GLU A 191 -10.86 24.29 8.50
C GLU A 191 -9.73 23.30 8.83
N HIS A 192 -9.12 22.66 7.82
CA HIS A 192 -7.99 21.76 8.03
C HIS A 192 -6.64 22.48 7.93
N LYS A 193 -5.76 22.21 8.90
CA LYS A 193 -4.38 22.77 8.92
C LYS A 193 -3.38 21.95 8.12
N GLY A 194 -3.78 20.75 7.66
CA GLY A 194 -2.97 19.84 6.89
C GLY A 194 -3.80 19.07 5.86
N PRO A 195 -3.16 18.26 5.00
CA PRO A 195 -3.82 17.37 4.06
C PRO A 195 -4.96 16.58 4.71
N VAL A 196 -6.07 16.42 3.98
CA VAL A 196 -7.17 15.55 4.43
C VAL A 196 -6.98 14.18 3.76
N ASN A 197 -6.87 13.14 4.58
CA ASN A 197 -6.55 11.80 4.11
C ASN A 197 -7.77 10.89 3.98
N ALA A 198 -8.80 11.09 4.79
CA ALA A 198 -9.99 10.24 4.74
C ALA A 198 -11.27 11.04 5.06
N VAL A 199 -12.38 10.55 4.55
CA VAL A 199 -13.71 11.13 4.70
C VAL A 199 -14.75 10.00 4.83
N GLN A 200 -15.80 10.23 5.65
CA GLN A 200 -16.92 9.31 5.82
C GLN A 200 -18.21 10.11 6.04
N PHE A 201 -19.34 9.60 5.54
CA PHE A 201 -20.66 10.14 5.88
C PHE A 201 -21.21 9.49 7.16
N SER A 202 -22.07 10.21 7.90
CA SER A 202 -22.97 9.61 8.88
C SER A 202 -23.95 8.67 8.19
N LYS A 203 -24.59 7.79 8.96
CA LYS A 203 -25.54 6.80 8.41
C LYS A 203 -26.72 7.44 7.69
N ASP A 204 -27.21 8.56 8.23
CA ASP A 204 -28.31 9.34 7.66
C ASP A 204 -27.87 10.29 6.53
N GLY A 205 -26.57 10.35 6.23
CA GLY A 205 -26.00 11.25 5.23
C GLY A 205 -25.97 12.74 5.61
N SER A 206 -26.49 13.12 6.79
CA SER A 206 -26.62 14.53 7.20
C SER A 206 -25.30 15.18 7.60
N ARG A 207 -24.28 14.38 7.95
CA ARG A 207 -22.98 14.83 8.45
C ARG A 207 -21.83 14.16 7.70
N VAL A 208 -20.70 14.86 7.67
CA VAL A 208 -19.44 14.38 7.09
C VAL A 208 -18.36 14.39 8.17
N PHE A 209 -17.70 13.25 8.36
CA PHE A 209 -16.52 13.10 9.19
C PHE A 209 -15.28 13.14 8.33
N THR A 210 -14.27 13.87 8.77
CA THR A 210 -13.00 14.03 8.04
C THR A 210 -11.82 13.70 8.93
N ALA A 211 -10.78 13.12 8.36
CA ALA A 211 -9.53 12.79 9.02
C ALA A 211 -8.36 13.47 8.32
N SER A 212 -7.55 14.22 9.08
CA SER A 212 -6.49 15.05 8.52
C SER A 212 -5.10 14.68 9.06
N TYR A 213 -4.10 15.00 8.26
CA TYR A 213 -2.68 14.97 8.65
C TYR A 213 -2.37 15.89 9.85
N ASP A 214 -3.22 16.89 10.11
CA ASP A 214 -3.11 17.74 11.31
C ASP A 214 -3.50 17.04 12.63
N GLY A 215 -3.83 15.75 12.55
CA GLY A 215 -4.13 14.89 13.69
C GLY A 215 -5.55 15.03 14.24
N ALA A 216 -6.44 15.71 13.55
CA ALA A 216 -7.80 15.92 14.01
C ALA A 216 -8.86 15.22 13.16
N LEU A 217 -9.84 14.64 13.83
CA LEU A 217 -11.14 14.27 13.29
C LEU A 217 -12.10 15.44 13.45
N ARG A 218 -12.83 15.79 12.39
CA ARG A 218 -13.81 16.89 12.37
C ARG A 218 -15.14 16.41 11.85
N ILE A 219 -16.19 17.16 12.18
CA ILE A 219 -17.56 16.92 11.72
C ILE A 219 -18.13 18.18 11.10
N PHE A 220 -18.81 18.02 9.97
CA PHE A 220 -19.43 19.07 9.16
C PHE A 220 -20.86 18.69 8.81
N LYS A 221 -21.71 19.67 8.49
CA LYS A 221 -23.02 19.44 7.87
C LYS A 221 -22.84 19.14 6.37
N THR A 222 -23.58 18.17 5.85
CA THR A 222 -23.48 17.78 4.43
C THR A 222 -24.08 18.84 3.51
N ASP A 223 -25.20 19.44 3.90
CA ASP A 223 -25.96 20.36 3.06
C ASP A 223 -25.30 21.73 2.86
N THR A 224 -24.69 22.26 3.92
CA THR A 224 -24.10 23.60 3.94
C THR A 224 -22.56 23.59 3.92
N GLY A 225 -21.94 22.50 4.28
CA GLY A 225 -20.49 22.42 4.51
C GLY A 225 -20.03 23.09 5.79
N GLU A 226 -20.96 23.52 6.65
CA GLU A 226 -20.67 24.20 7.92
C GLU A 226 -19.90 23.29 8.86
N PHE A 227 -18.81 23.81 9.43
CA PHE A 227 -18.06 23.15 10.50
C PHE A 227 -18.89 23.11 11.78
N ILE A 228 -19.07 21.92 12.34
CA ILE A 228 -19.81 21.74 13.58
C ILE A 228 -18.86 21.80 14.78
N ARG A 229 -17.89 20.89 14.81
CA ARG A 229 -16.89 20.81 15.90
C ARG A 229 -15.77 19.83 15.57
N PRO A 230 -14.64 19.85 16.31
CA PRO A 230 -13.73 18.72 16.32
C PRO A 230 -14.40 17.52 17.02
N VAL A 231 -14.17 16.32 16.52
CA VAL A 231 -14.57 15.06 17.16
C VAL A 231 -13.48 14.59 18.12
N HIS A 232 -12.26 14.46 17.58
CA HIS A 232 -11.12 13.97 18.35
C HIS A 232 -9.82 14.61 17.84
N LYS A 233 -8.84 14.78 18.71
CA LYS A 233 -7.49 15.23 18.37
C LYS A 233 -6.50 14.20 18.87
N HIS A 234 -5.90 13.48 17.94
CA HIS A 234 -4.96 12.40 18.25
C HIS A 234 -3.53 12.90 18.50
N GLY A 235 -3.13 14.01 17.85
CA GLY A 235 -1.77 14.57 17.95
C GLY A 235 -0.86 14.18 16.78
N TRP A 236 -1.05 13.01 16.18
CA TRP A 236 -0.39 12.56 14.96
C TRP A 236 -1.39 12.50 13.81
N GLY A 237 -0.89 12.65 12.57
CA GLY A 237 -1.75 12.63 11.40
C GLY A 237 -2.62 11.38 11.31
N ILE A 238 -3.91 11.56 11.08
CA ILE A 238 -4.85 10.46 10.88
C ILE A 238 -4.92 10.15 9.39
N ASN A 239 -4.72 8.89 9.04
CA ASN A 239 -4.53 8.46 7.66
C ASN A 239 -5.76 7.76 7.07
N VAL A 240 -6.48 6.99 7.87
CA VAL A 240 -7.66 6.24 7.46
C VAL A 240 -8.80 6.40 8.45
N LEU A 241 -10.03 6.31 7.96
CA LEU A 241 -11.25 6.47 8.74
C LEU A 241 -12.37 5.61 8.16
N LYS A 242 -13.09 4.87 9.00
CA LYS A 242 -14.29 4.14 8.65
C LYS A 242 -15.35 4.28 9.72
N ARG A 243 -16.62 4.32 9.31
CA ARG A 243 -17.77 4.23 10.21
C ARG A 243 -18.05 2.75 10.50
N LEU A 244 -18.30 2.40 11.75
CA LEU A 244 -18.75 1.05 12.10
C LEU A 244 -20.21 0.84 11.68
N PRO A 245 -20.51 -0.19 10.88
CA PRO A 245 -21.87 -0.35 10.31
C PRO A 245 -22.95 -0.65 11.35
N ASP A 246 -22.60 -1.35 12.43
CA ASP A 246 -23.53 -1.88 13.44
C ASP A 246 -23.53 -1.05 14.75
N ALA A 247 -22.69 -0.02 14.83
CA ALA A 247 -22.59 0.81 16.01
C ALA A 247 -22.75 2.29 15.62
N GLU A 248 -23.96 2.82 15.78
CA GLU A 248 -24.25 4.21 15.45
C GLU A 248 -23.32 5.16 16.21
N GLY A 249 -22.77 6.13 15.49
CA GLY A 249 -21.84 7.11 16.07
C GLY A 249 -20.44 6.62 16.38
N LYS A 250 -20.07 5.37 16.07
CA LYS A 250 -18.70 4.88 16.28
C LYS A 250 -17.89 4.92 14.99
N LEU A 251 -16.68 5.47 15.10
CA LEU A 251 -15.70 5.56 14.02
C LEU A 251 -14.44 4.77 14.41
N VAL A 252 -13.83 4.11 13.42
CA VAL A 252 -12.49 3.53 13.55
C VAL A 252 -11.54 4.38 12.75
N PHE A 253 -10.42 4.75 13.34
CA PHE A 253 -9.36 5.48 12.64
C PHE A 253 -8.01 4.79 12.78
N GLY A 254 -7.13 5.07 11.83
CA GLY A 254 -5.72 4.68 11.88
C GLY A 254 -4.82 5.88 11.61
N ALA A 255 -3.74 5.99 12.40
CA ALA A 255 -2.85 7.14 12.42
C ALA A 255 -1.43 6.80 11.94
N LEU A 256 -0.64 7.83 11.71
CA LEU A 256 0.74 7.73 11.21
C LEU A 256 1.72 7.25 12.28
N ASP A 257 1.39 7.34 13.57
CA ASP A 257 2.16 6.78 14.68
C ASP A 257 1.91 5.29 14.93
N GLY A 258 1.11 4.64 14.06
CA GLY A 258 0.76 3.23 14.17
C GLY A 258 -0.42 2.92 15.09
N THR A 259 -1.06 3.94 15.65
CA THR A 259 -2.27 3.76 16.47
C THR A 259 -3.49 3.52 15.58
N ALA A 260 -4.28 2.50 15.91
CA ALA A 260 -5.63 2.32 15.41
C ALA A 260 -6.60 2.22 16.60
N ALA A 261 -7.68 3.00 16.56
CA ALA A 261 -8.61 3.07 17.67
C ALA A 261 -10.05 3.31 17.24
N VAL A 262 -10.97 2.93 18.11
CA VAL A 262 -12.41 3.21 17.99
C VAL A 262 -12.73 4.45 18.82
N VAL A 263 -13.38 5.42 18.20
CA VAL A 263 -13.81 6.68 18.85
C VAL A 263 -15.32 6.83 18.75
N ASP A 264 -15.93 7.29 19.82
CA ASP A 264 -17.32 7.73 19.82
C ASP A 264 -17.42 9.14 19.20
N ALA A 265 -18.16 9.25 18.10
CA ALA A 265 -18.24 10.49 17.33
C ALA A 265 -18.95 11.63 18.08
N GLU A 266 -19.83 11.33 19.02
CA GLU A 266 -20.56 12.37 19.79
C GLU A 266 -19.71 12.89 20.95
N SER A 267 -19.11 12.01 21.76
CA SER A 267 -18.31 12.42 22.92
C SER A 267 -16.84 12.69 22.61
N GLY A 268 -16.31 12.20 21.47
CA GLY A 268 -14.89 12.25 21.10
C GLY A 268 -13.99 11.33 21.93
N LYS A 269 -14.57 10.48 22.78
CA LYS A 269 -13.81 9.57 23.64
C LYS A 269 -13.36 8.31 22.87
N ILE A 270 -12.14 7.88 23.13
CA ILE A 270 -11.66 6.57 22.68
C ILE A 270 -12.40 5.49 23.45
N ILE A 271 -13.01 4.55 22.70
CA ILE A 271 -13.74 3.39 23.25
C ILE A 271 -12.80 2.21 23.39
N ALA A 272 -11.94 2.00 22.38
CA ALA A 272 -10.98 0.92 22.35
C ALA A 272 -9.75 1.30 21.52
N GLU A 273 -8.57 0.96 22.01
CA GLU A 273 -7.35 0.96 21.22
C GLU A 273 -7.19 -0.46 20.64
N LEU A 274 -7.20 -0.55 19.30
CA LEU A 274 -7.14 -1.84 18.58
C LEU A 274 -5.71 -2.25 18.33
N ARG A 275 -4.86 -1.29 18.00
CA ARG A 275 -3.46 -1.52 17.65
C ARG A 275 -2.61 -0.31 17.97
N LYS A 276 -1.35 -0.59 18.40
CA LYS A 276 -0.27 0.38 18.46
C LYS A 276 0.99 -0.27 17.91
N ALA A 277 1.54 0.29 16.85
CA ALA A 277 2.70 -0.23 16.13
C ALA A 277 3.70 0.91 15.85
N ASP A 278 4.92 0.54 15.42
CA ASP A 278 5.97 1.52 15.09
C ASP A 278 5.87 2.06 13.66
N ARG A 279 4.89 1.60 12.88
CA ARG A 279 4.68 1.98 11.49
C ARG A 279 3.25 2.47 11.25
N PRO A 280 3.05 3.41 10.32
CA PRO A 280 1.74 3.97 10.01
C PRO A 280 0.67 2.93 9.72
N ILE A 281 -0.56 3.20 10.16
CA ILE A 281 -1.73 2.49 9.64
C ILE A 281 -2.07 3.08 8.27
N LEU A 282 -2.12 2.21 7.24
CA LEU A 282 -2.27 2.61 5.85
C LEU A 282 -3.62 2.26 5.25
N SER A 283 -4.29 1.24 5.78
CA SER A 283 -5.57 0.76 5.28
C SER A 283 -6.47 0.26 6.39
N LEU A 284 -7.77 0.35 6.15
CA LEU A 284 -8.80 -0.03 7.09
C LEU A 284 -10.07 -0.42 6.32
N ASP A 285 -10.66 -1.55 6.65
CA ASP A 285 -11.99 -1.90 6.18
C ASP A 285 -12.83 -2.51 7.28
N VAL A 286 -14.17 -2.44 7.10
CA VAL A 286 -15.14 -2.93 8.06
C VAL A 286 -16.26 -3.66 7.34
N THR A 287 -16.76 -4.74 7.93
CA THR A 287 -17.92 -5.45 7.41
C THR A 287 -19.01 -5.62 8.47
N ARG A 288 -20.27 -5.56 8.04
CA ARG A 288 -21.42 -5.74 8.94
C ARG A 288 -21.58 -7.22 9.32
N GLN A 289 -21.49 -8.09 8.36
CA GLN A 289 -21.60 -9.53 8.57
C GLN A 289 -20.39 -10.23 7.97
N PRO A 290 -19.58 -10.87 8.82
CA PRO A 290 -19.78 -11.27 10.22
C PRO A 290 -19.43 -10.24 11.30
N GLY A 291 -19.30 -8.95 11.02
CA GLY A 291 -18.98 -7.91 12.01
C GLY A 291 -17.50 -7.88 12.35
N LEU A 292 -16.65 -7.50 11.38
CA LEU A 292 -15.20 -7.47 11.49
C LEU A 292 -14.62 -6.10 11.14
N ILE A 293 -13.44 -5.85 11.70
CA ILE A 293 -12.58 -4.70 11.40
C ILE A 293 -11.24 -5.27 10.95
N ALA A 294 -10.77 -4.89 9.76
CA ALA A 294 -9.44 -5.23 9.27
C ALA A 294 -8.56 -3.99 9.22
N ILE A 295 -7.32 -4.10 9.71
CA ILE A 295 -6.35 -2.99 9.83
C ILE A 295 -5.05 -3.43 9.14
N GLY A 296 -4.55 -2.62 8.20
CA GLY A 296 -3.30 -2.88 7.49
C GLY A 296 -2.25 -1.80 7.78
N GLY A 297 -1.05 -2.25 8.11
CA GLY A 297 0.07 -1.42 8.51
C GLY A 297 1.13 -1.23 7.43
N GLY A 298 1.95 -0.19 7.61
CA GLY A 298 3.15 0.07 6.82
C GLY A 298 4.27 -0.96 7.05
N ASP A 299 4.17 -1.73 8.12
CA ASP A 299 5.02 -2.88 8.43
C ASP A 299 4.60 -4.18 7.71
N GLY A 300 3.48 -4.14 6.98
CA GLY A 300 2.91 -5.30 6.30
C GLY A 300 2.01 -6.16 7.20
N THR A 301 1.83 -5.81 8.48
CA THR A 301 0.94 -6.56 9.37
C THR A 301 -0.52 -6.27 9.05
N VAL A 302 -1.33 -7.31 9.03
CA VAL A 302 -2.79 -7.24 8.96
C VAL A 302 -3.38 -7.80 10.24
N ASN A 303 -4.19 -6.99 10.93
CA ASN A 303 -4.92 -7.40 12.12
C ASN A 303 -6.41 -7.42 11.83
N VAL A 304 -7.10 -8.46 12.31
CA VAL A 304 -8.56 -8.57 12.21
C VAL A 304 -9.16 -8.64 13.61
N PHE A 305 -10.17 -7.81 13.84
CA PHE A 305 -10.90 -7.73 15.12
C PHE A 305 -12.38 -7.98 14.90
N ARG A 306 -13.05 -8.45 15.95
CA ARG A 306 -14.52 -8.48 16.00
C ARG A 306 -15.04 -7.07 16.32
N SER A 307 -16.04 -6.57 15.58
CA SER A 307 -16.55 -5.20 15.76
C SER A 307 -17.42 -5.03 17.01
N GLY A 308 -17.98 -6.12 17.56
CA GLY A 308 -18.88 -6.08 18.71
C GLY A 308 -18.20 -5.86 20.04
N ASP A 309 -17.05 -6.51 20.26
CA ASP A 309 -16.30 -6.49 21.53
C ASP A 309 -14.83 -6.08 21.34
N PHE A 310 -14.42 -5.78 20.11
CA PHE A 310 -13.07 -5.34 19.73
C PHE A 310 -11.97 -6.37 20.03
N GLN A 311 -12.33 -7.65 20.20
CA GLN A 311 -11.35 -8.68 20.44
C GLN A 311 -10.59 -9.04 19.16
N PRO A 312 -9.26 -9.25 19.24
CA PRO A 312 -8.47 -9.69 18.10
C PRO A 312 -8.89 -11.11 17.70
N ILE A 313 -9.00 -11.35 16.41
CA ILE A 313 -9.31 -12.65 15.82
C ILE A 313 -8.08 -13.22 15.13
N GLU A 314 -7.44 -12.40 14.29
CA GLU A 314 -6.33 -12.82 13.46
C GLU A 314 -5.28 -11.74 13.34
N GLU A 315 -4.03 -12.19 13.25
CA GLU A 315 -2.89 -11.37 12.86
C GLU A 315 -2.00 -12.15 11.91
N TYR A 316 -1.54 -11.52 10.85
CA TYR A 316 -0.56 -12.12 9.96
C TYR A 316 0.30 -11.07 9.28
N GLN A 317 1.45 -11.53 8.79
CA GLN A 317 2.41 -10.71 8.09
C GLN A 317 2.22 -10.86 6.58
N ASN A 318 1.88 -9.78 5.88
CA ASN A 318 1.89 -9.74 4.42
C ASN A 318 3.34 -9.84 3.91
N PRO A 319 3.70 -10.89 3.16
CA PRO A 319 5.06 -11.08 2.69
C PRO A 319 5.47 -10.08 1.60
N TYR A 320 4.51 -9.35 1.03
CA TYR A 320 4.72 -8.41 -0.07
C TYR A 320 4.98 -6.97 0.38
N GLY A 321 5.06 -6.72 1.69
CA GLY A 321 5.35 -5.42 2.27
C GLY A 321 4.11 -4.64 2.72
N PRO A 322 4.15 -3.30 2.70
CA PRO A 322 3.08 -2.45 3.22
C PRO A 322 1.71 -2.76 2.63
N VAL A 323 0.68 -2.71 3.49
CA VAL A 323 -0.71 -2.96 3.12
C VAL A 323 -1.40 -1.64 2.82
N TRP A 324 -1.48 -1.26 1.56
CA TRP A 324 -2.04 0.03 1.13
C TRP A 324 -3.55 0.02 0.97
N GLY A 325 -4.12 -1.14 0.68
CA GLY A 325 -5.56 -1.30 0.52
C GLY A 325 -6.04 -2.61 1.13
N LEU A 326 -7.18 -2.57 1.78
CA LEU A 326 -7.90 -3.70 2.33
C LEU A 326 -9.37 -3.64 1.92
N ALA A 327 -9.96 -4.79 1.60
CA ALA A 327 -11.40 -4.92 1.44
C ALA A 327 -11.86 -6.33 1.79
N PHE A 328 -12.90 -6.45 2.61
CA PHE A 328 -13.55 -7.74 2.80
C PHE A 328 -14.20 -8.19 1.49
N ALA A 329 -13.91 -9.42 1.09
CA ALA A 329 -14.58 -10.05 -0.04
C ALA A 329 -16.05 -10.31 0.29
N PRO A 330 -16.92 -10.47 -0.72
CA PRO A 330 -18.32 -10.84 -0.50
C PRO A 330 -18.47 -12.04 0.46
N GLY A 331 -19.28 -11.88 1.51
CA GLY A 331 -19.44 -12.88 2.56
C GLY A 331 -18.55 -12.72 3.77
N GLY A 332 -17.53 -11.86 3.72
CA GLY A 332 -16.68 -11.48 4.86
C GLY A 332 -15.70 -12.54 5.36
N ALA A 333 -15.68 -13.73 4.74
CA ALA A 333 -14.77 -14.82 5.13
C ALA A 333 -13.35 -14.66 4.55
N LYS A 334 -13.18 -13.81 3.57
CA LYS A 334 -11.92 -13.55 2.87
C LYS A 334 -11.63 -12.06 2.83
N LEU A 335 -10.33 -11.73 2.67
CA LEU A 335 -9.83 -10.36 2.64
C LEU A 335 -8.95 -10.15 1.41
N TYR A 336 -9.26 -9.13 0.61
CA TYR A 336 -8.39 -8.62 -0.44
C TYR A 336 -7.34 -7.72 0.17
N ILE A 337 -6.08 -7.90 -0.27
CA ILE A 337 -4.94 -7.13 0.20
C ILE A 337 -4.19 -6.58 -1.00
N ALA A 338 -4.09 -5.26 -1.04
CA ALA A 338 -3.39 -4.50 -2.07
C ALA A 338 -2.14 -3.82 -1.49
N GLY A 339 -1.10 -3.70 -2.30
CA GLY A 339 0.18 -3.13 -1.86
C GLY A 339 1.13 -2.84 -3.02
N LEU A 340 2.40 -3.19 -2.84
CA LEU A 340 3.47 -2.90 -3.80
C LEU A 340 3.42 -3.72 -5.09
N ASP A 341 2.69 -4.82 -5.10
CA ASP A 341 2.57 -5.67 -6.28
C ASP A 341 1.52 -5.14 -7.27
N ASP A 342 1.59 -5.63 -8.50
CA ASP A 342 0.65 -5.33 -9.59
C ASP A 342 -0.60 -6.22 -9.57
N PHE A 343 -0.80 -6.94 -8.49
CA PHE A 343 -1.97 -7.77 -8.22
C PHE A 343 -2.46 -7.57 -6.79
N VAL A 344 -3.72 -7.94 -6.54
CA VAL A 344 -4.31 -8.00 -5.22
C VAL A 344 -4.41 -9.44 -4.78
N THR A 345 -3.90 -9.75 -3.60
CA THR A 345 -4.01 -11.09 -3.03
C THR A 345 -5.34 -11.28 -2.33
N LEU A 346 -5.81 -12.51 -2.28
CA LEU A 346 -7.01 -12.92 -1.57
C LEU A 346 -6.64 -13.90 -0.46
N TRP A 347 -7.00 -13.57 0.76
CA TRP A 347 -6.69 -14.38 1.91
C TRP A 347 -7.94 -14.83 2.66
N THR A 348 -7.98 -16.11 3.05
CA THR A 348 -9.09 -16.70 3.82
C THR A 348 -8.86 -16.47 5.31
N ILE A 349 -9.86 -15.82 5.97
CA ILE A 349 -9.84 -15.50 7.39
C ILE A 349 -10.60 -16.55 8.20
N THR A 350 -11.74 -17.02 7.67
CA THR A 350 -12.64 -17.92 8.37
C THR A 350 -13.18 -18.99 7.43
N PRO A 351 -12.86 -20.30 7.66
CA PRO A 351 -11.84 -20.76 8.60
C PRO A 351 -10.44 -20.27 8.22
N ARG A 352 -9.54 -20.11 9.20
CA ARG A 352 -8.17 -19.68 8.94
C ARG A 352 -7.46 -20.71 8.07
N GLU A 353 -6.94 -20.25 6.94
CA GLU A 353 -6.04 -21.02 6.09
C GLU A 353 -4.66 -20.37 6.09
N PRO A 354 -3.57 -21.16 6.13
CA PRO A 354 -2.24 -20.61 5.96
C PRO A 354 -2.13 -19.89 4.62
N PHE A 355 -1.64 -18.66 4.64
CA PHE A 355 -1.38 -17.93 3.40
C PHE A 355 -0.16 -18.54 2.72
N ASP A 356 -0.31 -19.04 1.50
CA ASP A 356 0.75 -19.58 0.67
C ASP A 356 1.23 -18.48 -0.29
N PRO A 357 2.34 -17.78 0.01
CA PRO A 357 2.82 -16.68 -0.82
C PRO A 357 3.31 -17.22 -2.17
N VAL A 358 3.08 -16.45 -3.23
CA VAL A 358 3.69 -16.64 -4.53
C VAL A 358 4.90 -15.72 -4.66
N ASP A 359 5.85 -16.06 -5.52
CA ASP A 359 6.97 -15.15 -5.78
C ASP A 359 6.46 -13.91 -6.51
N SER A 360 6.74 -12.74 -5.92
CA SER A 360 6.45 -11.47 -6.57
C SER A 360 7.43 -11.26 -7.73
N PRO A 361 6.96 -10.87 -8.93
CA PRO A 361 7.83 -10.52 -10.04
C PRO A 361 8.66 -9.24 -9.74
N PHE A 362 8.30 -8.52 -8.68
CA PHE A 362 9.06 -7.36 -8.22
C PHE A 362 10.15 -7.78 -7.26
N PRO A 363 11.41 -7.32 -7.45
CA PRO A 363 12.45 -7.54 -6.46
C PRO A 363 11.98 -6.96 -5.13
N ARG A 364 11.97 -7.81 -4.08
CA ARG A 364 11.57 -7.39 -2.73
C ARG A 364 12.50 -6.28 -2.26
N ARG A 365 11.99 -5.06 -2.18
CA ARG A 365 12.74 -3.85 -1.84
C ARG A 365 13.41 -3.92 -0.48
N PHE A 366 12.92 -4.80 0.40
CA PHE A 366 13.41 -4.96 1.77
C PHE A 366 14.56 -5.98 1.91
N GLN A 367 14.91 -6.71 0.85
CA GLN A 367 16.03 -7.66 0.84
C GLN A 367 17.26 -7.12 0.10
N VAL A 368 17.28 -5.84 -0.21
CA VAL A 368 18.47 -5.23 -0.79
C VAL A 368 19.50 -5.14 0.32
N SER A 369 20.46 -6.03 0.31
CA SER A 369 21.67 -5.94 1.14
C SER A 369 22.27 -4.54 1.02
N GLU A 370 22.88 -4.04 2.09
CA GLU A 370 23.63 -2.80 2.04
C GLU A 370 24.64 -2.91 0.90
N ALA A 371 24.54 -1.99 -0.06
CA ALA A 371 25.55 -1.89 -1.08
C ALA A 371 26.85 -1.46 -0.38
N GLY A 372 27.87 -2.26 -0.50
CA GLY A 372 29.19 -1.81 -0.19
C GLY A 372 29.57 -0.55 -1.01
N ASP A 373 30.83 -0.26 -1.16
CA ASP A 373 31.31 0.91 -1.90
C ASP A 373 31.15 0.80 -3.44
N ASP A 374 30.49 -0.23 -3.96
CA ASP A 374 30.25 -0.40 -5.39
C ASP A 374 29.18 0.59 -5.89
N PRO A 375 29.51 1.57 -6.74
CA PRO A 375 28.59 2.56 -7.25
C PRO A 375 27.45 1.95 -8.09
N VAL A 376 27.69 0.86 -8.82
CA VAL A 376 26.69 0.21 -9.66
C VAL A 376 25.65 -0.47 -8.81
N GLU A 377 26.07 -1.14 -7.72
CA GLU A 377 25.15 -1.76 -6.77
C GLU A 377 24.36 -0.71 -5.98
N GLN A 378 24.99 0.40 -5.60
CA GLN A 378 24.28 1.56 -5.03
C GLN A 378 23.21 2.10 -6.01
N GLY A 379 23.55 2.21 -7.29
CA GLY A 379 22.60 2.61 -8.35
C GLY A 379 21.46 1.63 -8.51
N ARG A 380 21.74 0.32 -8.45
CA ARG A 380 20.71 -0.74 -8.47
C ARG A 380 19.72 -0.58 -7.33
N ILE A 381 20.21 -0.26 -6.14
CA ILE A 381 19.37 0.00 -4.97
C ILE A 381 18.51 1.25 -5.16
N GLN A 382 19.06 2.34 -5.69
CA GLN A 382 18.27 3.54 -5.97
C GLN A 382 17.18 3.26 -7.01
N PHE A 383 17.50 2.52 -8.08
CA PHE A 383 16.52 2.08 -9.06
C PHE A 383 15.42 1.23 -8.42
N ALA A 384 15.78 0.22 -7.63
CA ALA A 384 14.83 -0.65 -6.96
C ALA A 384 13.87 0.12 -6.03
N ARG A 385 14.39 1.13 -5.32
CA ARG A 385 13.63 1.93 -4.37
C ARG A 385 12.73 2.98 -5.02
N LYS A 386 13.15 3.58 -6.13
CA LYS A 386 12.52 4.79 -6.69
C LYS A 386 11.86 4.58 -8.06
N CYS A 387 12.38 3.67 -8.87
CA CYS A 387 12.03 3.58 -10.29
C CYS A 387 11.31 2.29 -10.68
N SER A 388 11.70 1.15 -10.06
CA SER A 388 11.24 -0.19 -10.45
C SER A 388 9.74 -0.42 -10.34
N VAL A 389 9.05 0.41 -9.57
CA VAL A 389 7.57 0.37 -9.44
C VAL A 389 6.89 0.74 -10.74
N CYS A 390 7.43 1.79 -11.39
CA CYS A 390 6.81 2.37 -12.59
C CYS A 390 7.51 1.93 -13.88
N HIS A 391 8.76 1.49 -13.81
CA HIS A 391 9.57 1.20 -15.00
C HIS A 391 10.12 -0.22 -15.00
N THR A 392 10.21 -0.84 -16.19
CA THR A 392 10.92 -2.09 -16.44
C THR A 392 12.25 -1.82 -17.15
N LEU A 393 13.20 -2.76 -17.02
CA LEU A 393 14.50 -2.72 -17.71
C LEU A 393 14.57 -3.72 -18.86
N LYS A 394 13.61 -4.66 -18.95
CA LYS A 394 13.62 -5.77 -19.90
C LYS A 394 13.07 -5.35 -21.27
N LYS A 395 13.62 -5.94 -22.33
CA LYS A 395 13.19 -5.72 -23.72
C LYS A 395 11.74 -6.15 -23.96
N ASP A 396 11.37 -7.30 -23.40
CA ASP A 396 10.03 -7.89 -23.44
C ASP A 396 9.14 -7.45 -22.30
N GLY A 397 9.67 -6.58 -21.43
CA GLY A 397 8.92 -5.99 -20.32
C GLY A 397 7.84 -5.06 -20.83
N LYS A 398 6.58 -5.34 -20.49
CA LYS A 398 5.48 -4.43 -20.79
C LYS A 398 5.68 -3.09 -20.10
N ASN A 399 5.19 -2.01 -20.73
CA ASN A 399 5.09 -0.73 -20.06
C ASN A 399 4.25 -0.87 -18.78
N ARG A 400 4.71 -0.22 -17.71
CA ARG A 400 4.01 -0.10 -16.44
C ARG A 400 3.33 1.27 -16.35
N ALA A 401 3.24 1.85 -15.16
CA ALA A 401 2.85 3.25 -14.99
C ALA A 401 3.78 4.21 -15.76
N GLY A 402 5.06 3.84 -15.93
CA GLY A 402 6.04 4.49 -16.80
C GLY A 402 6.45 3.59 -17.98
N PRO A 403 7.09 4.18 -19.00
CA PRO A 403 7.60 3.42 -20.15
C PRO A 403 8.73 2.48 -19.73
N THR A 404 8.96 1.43 -20.53
CA THR A 404 10.17 0.61 -20.37
C THR A 404 11.43 1.47 -20.57
N LEU A 405 12.43 1.24 -19.72
CA LEU A 405 13.73 1.89 -19.82
C LEU A 405 14.73 1.08 -20.68
N HIS A 406 14.32 -0.07 -21.21
CA HIS A 406 15.17 -0.82 -22.14
C HIS A 406 15.57 0.07 -23.34
N GLY A 407 16.86 0.16 -23.64
CA GLY A 407 17.36 1.06 -24.69
C GLY A 407 17.11 2.54 -24.40
N LEU A 408 17.17 2.97 -23.14
CA LEU A 408 16.92 4.35 -22.73
C LEU A 408 17.93 5.32 -23.37
N PHE A 409 19.22 5.04 -23.23
CA PHE A 409 20.29 5.95 -23.67
C PHE A 409 20.35 6.03 -25.19
N GLY A 410 20.40 7.26 -25.72
CA GLY A 410 20.30 7.55 -27.16
C GLY A 410 18.87 7.68 -27.69
N ARG A 411 17.86 7.33 -26.88
CA ARG A 411 16.44 7.42 -27.29
C ARG A 411 15.90 8.83 -27.08
N LYS A 412 15.18 9.39 -28.07
CA LYS A 412 14.45 10.65 -27.91
C LYS A 412 13.25 10.43 -26.97
N ILE A 413 12.95 11.45 -26.15
CA ILE A 413 11.79 11.45 -25.27
C ILE A 413 10.49 11.21 -26.04
N ALA A 414 9.54 10.53 -25.42
CA ALA A 414 8.19 10.27 -25.94
C ALA A 414 8.13 9.52 -27.30
N THR A 415 9.11 8.65 -27.60
CA THR A 415 9.18 7.92 -28.87
C THR A 415 8.84 6.43 -28.81
N LEU A 416 8.52 5.86 -27.62
CA LEU A 416 8.04 4.49 -27.55
C LEU A 416 6.61 4.39 -28.08
N PRO A 417 6.34 3.53 -29.08
CA PRO A 417 5.03 3.49 -29.76
C PRO A 417 3.89 3.01 -28.84
N ASP A 418 4.21 2.11 -27.91
CA ASP A 418 3.21 1.43 -27.07
C ASP A 418 2.98 2.10 -25.71
N TYR A 419 3.42 3.36 -25.54
CA TYR A 419 3.21 4.10 -24.31
C TYR A 419 2.48 5.44 -24.56
N PRO A 420 1.37 5.72 -23.82
CA PRO A 420 0.56 6.92 -24.02
C PRO A 420 1.20 8.15 -23.38
N TYR A 421 2.14 8.78 -24.08
CA TYR A 421 2.76 10.02 -23.63
C TYR A 421 1.80 11.21 -23.71
N SER A 422 1.93 12.16 -22.78
CA SER A 422 1.25 13.45 -22.88
C SER A 422 1.76 14.25 -24.07
N ASP A 423 0.92 15.12 -24.62
CA ASP A 423 1.31 15.98 -25.75
C ASP A 423 2.45 16.93 -25.36
N ALA A 424 2.49 17.38 -24.10
CA ALA A 424 3.59 18.18 -23.59
C ALA A 424 4.96 17.48 -23.76
N LEU A 425 5.04 16.19 -23.44
CA LEU A 425 6.27 15.43 -23.59
C LEU A 425 6.68 15.19 -25.04
N LYS A 426 5.71 15.05 -25.96
CA LYS A 426 5.98 14.85 -27.39
C LYS A 426 6.63 16.07 -28.06
N HIS A 427 6.44 17.27 -27.47
CA HIS A 427 7.01 18.53 -27.96
C HIS A 427 8.39 18.85 -27.38
N LEU A 428 8.88 18.08 -26.40
CA LEU A 428 10.20 18.29 -25.84
C LEU A 428 11.29 17.71 -26.76
N ASP A 429 12.40 18.46 -26.89
CA ASP A 429 13.56 18.04 -27.66
C ASP A 429 14.67 17.54 -26.73
N ILE A 430 14.43 16.39 -26.09
CA ILE A 430 15.34 15.73 -25.15
C ILE A 430 15.73 14.38 -25.72
N VAL A 431 17.04 14.13 -25.81
CA VAL A 431 17.60 12.80 -26.02
C VAL A 431 18.16 12.32 -24.69
N TRP A 432 17.80 11.10 -24.29
CA TRP A 432 18.25 10.55 -23.04
C TRP A 432 19.73 10.15 -23.12
N ASP A 433 20.56 10.82 -22.33
CA ASP A 433 21.96 10.53 -22.07
C ASP A 433 22.25 10.62 -20.56
N GLU A 434 23.50 10.41 -20.16
CA GLU A 434 23.89 10.45 -18.75
C GLU A 434 23.60 11.82 -18.12
N THR A 435 23.77 12.88 -18.88
CA THR A 435 23.55 14.27 -18.44
C THR A 435 22.05 14.55 -18.28
N THR A 436 21.22 14.18 -19.23
CA THR A 436 19.80 14.46 -19.23
C THR A 436 19.07 13.60 -18.20
N VAL A 437 19.48 12.35 -18.00
CA VAL A 437 18.96 11.50 -16.90
C VAL A 437 19.39 12.08 -15.54
N GLY A 438 20.62 12.53 -15.40
CA GLY A 438 21.10 13.21 -14.19
C GLY A 438 20.30 14.46 -13.87
N LYS A 439 20.05 15.33 -14.87
CA LYS A 439 19.22 16.55 -14.74
C LYS A 439 17.79 16.26 -14.36
N LEU A 440 17.18 15.18 -14.88
CA LEU A 440 15.82 14.78 -14.51
C LEU A 440 15.69 14.60 -12.98
N PHE A 441 16.67 13.96 -12.36
CA PHE A 441 16.67 13.73 -10.91
C PHE A 441 17.23 14.90 -10.09
N GLU A 442 18.01 15.79 -10.69
CA GLU A 442 18.50 17.01 -10.05
C GLU A 442 17.41 18.08 -9.95
N LEU A 443 16.76 18.37 -11.07
CA LEU A 443 15.75 19.43 -11.20
C LEU A 443 14.35 18.96 -10.79
N GLY A 444 14.10 17.67 -10.92
CA GLY A 444 12.78 17.04 -10.78
C GLY A 444 12.00 17.02 -12.09
N PRO A 445 11.10 16.04 -12.25
CA PRO A 445 10.31 15.88 -13.48
C PRO A 445 9.42 17.09 -13.78
N GLU A 446 8.95 17.77 -12.75
CA GLU A 446 8.12 18.98 -12.88
C GLU A 446 8.82 20.14 -13.59
N ASN A 447 10.14 20.22 -13.44
CA ASN A 447 10.96 21.30 -14.04
C ASN A 447 11.69 20.84 -15.31
N PHE A 448 12.12 19.58 -15.38
CA PHE A 448 12.91 19.09 -16.51
C PHE A 448 12.04 18.49 -17.62
N THR A 449 10.94 17.83 -17.27
CA THR A 449 9.98 17.22 -18.19
C THR A 449 8.55 17.67 -17.84
N PRO A 450 8.22 18.97 -17.97
CA PRO A 450 6.92 19.50 -17.62
C PRO A 450 5.81 18.78 -18.41
N GLY A 451 4.70 18.45 -17.72
CA GLY A 451 3.63 17.63 -18.27
C GLY A 451 3.88 16.12 -18.20
N SER A 452 4.99 15.70 -17.54
CA SER A 452 5.23 14.32 -17.20
C SER A 452 4.28 13.84 -16.10
N LYS A 453 3.76 12.63 -16.24
CA LYS A 453 3.03 11.92 -15.19
C LYS A 453 3.95 11.28 -14.13
N MET A 454 5.27 11.42 -14.29
CA MET A 454 6.26 10.91 -13.35
C MET A 454 6.09 11.62 -12.00
N PRO A 455 5.93 10.89 -10.88
CA PRO A 455 5.87 11.50 -9.56
C PRO A 455 7.13 12.31 -9.25
N LEU A 456 7.02 13.31 -8.37
CA LEU A 456 8.15 14.10 -7.92
C LEU A 456 9.26 13.18 -7.36
N GLN A 457 10.36 13.11 -8.09
CA GLN A 457 11.52 12.28 -7.80
C GLN A 457 12.78 13.15 -7.85
N LYS A 458 13.09 13.83 -6.75
CA LYS A 458 14.30 14.63 -6.63
C LYS A 458 15.38 13.87 -5.87
N MET A 459 16.61 13.90 -6.38
CA MET A 459 17.79 13.35 -5.72
C MET A 459 18.82 14.48 -5.57
N THR A 460 18.88 15.08 -4.39
CA THR A 460 19.81 16.20 -4.11
C THR A 460 21.26 15.74 -3.98
N ASP A 461 21.48 14.51 -3.56
CA ASP A 461 22.80 13.91 -3.44
C ASP A 461 23.35 13.52 -4.83
N LYS A 462 24.47 14.14 -5.22
CA LYS A 462 25.11 13.90 -6.51
C LYS A 462 25.64 12.47 -6.64
N SER A 463 26.20 11.90 -5.59
CA SER A 463 26.79 10.55 -5.65
C SER A 463 25.71 9.49 -5.90
N GLN A 464 24.55 9.64 -5.28
CA GLN A 464 23.41 8.76 -5.51
C GLN A 464 22.83 8.89 -6.93
N ARG A 465 22.81 10.13 -7.49
CA ARG A 465 22.39 10.34 -8.89
C ARG A 465 23.36 9.68 -9.86
N ASP A 466 24.65 9.91 -9.68
CA ASP A 466 25.71 9.34 -10.52
C ASP A 466 25.67 7.79 -10.48
N ALA A 467 25.49 7.22 -9.30
CA ALA A 467 25.32 5.79 -9.10
C ALA A 467 24.09 5.25 -9.85
N LEU A 468 22.94 5.93 -9.76
CA LEU A 468 21.74 5.55 -10.49
C LEU A 468 21.95 5.60 -12.00
N VAL A 469 22.58 6.66 -12.51
CA VAL A 469 22.88 6.82 -13.95
C VAL A 469 23.82 5.73 -14.42
N ALA A 470 24.88 5.42 -13.67
CA ALA A 470 25.83 4.35 -13.99
C ALA A 470 25.12 2.99 -14.07
N TYR A 471 24.27 2.67 -13.10
CA TYR A 471 23.48 1.45 -13.12
C TYR A 471 22.54 1.39 -14.32
N LEU A 472 21.77 2.45 -14.58
CA LEU A 472 20.84 2.50 -15.71
C LEU A 472 21.56 2.31 -17.04
N LYS A 473 22.75 2.89 -17.23
CA LYS A 473 23.55 2.72 -18.44
C LYS A 473 23.85 1.25 -18.74
N ILE A 474 24.20 0.48 -17.73
CA ILE A 474 24.48 -0.96 -17.86
C ILE A 474 23.17 -1.75 -18.03
N ALA A 475 22.20 -1.48 -17.15
CA ALA A 475 20.99 -2.29 -17.04
C ALA A 475 19.99 -2.08 -18.20
N THR A 476 20.07 -0.94 -18.92
CA THR A 476 19.21 -0.63 -20.06
C THR A 476 19.90 -0.81 -21.42
N ALA A 477 21.19 -1.15 -21.44
CA ALA A 477 21.90 -1.44 -22.67
C ALA A 477 21.17 -2.56 -23.42
N ALA A 478 20.96 -2.37 -24.72
CA ALA A 478 20.43 -3.42 -25.58
C ALA A 478 21.40 -4.61 -25.50
N GLN A 479 20.94 -5.75 -24.97
CA GLN A 479 21.71 -7.00 -25.04
C GLN A 479 21.83 -7.43 -26.52
N GLY A 480 22.88 -6.98 -27.15
CA GLY A 480 23.14 -7.16 -28.57
C GLY A 480 24.62 -7.40 -28.85
N ALA A 481 25.36 -8.08 -27.96
CA ALA A 481 26.71 -8.54 -28.24
C ALA A 481 27.25 -9.62 -27.26
N GLU A 482 26.36 -10.47 -26.71
CA GLU A 482 26.83 -11.65 -25.97
C GLU A 482 26.08 -12.87 -26.49
N GLY A 483 26.60 -13.48 -27.53
CA GLY A 483 26.02 -14.69 -28.12
C GLY A 483 26.83 -15.29 -29.23
N GLN A 484 28.16 -15.19 -29.15
CA GLN A 484 29.06 -16.07 -29.89
C GLN A 484 30.35 -16.28 -29.06
N ALA A 485 30.20 -16.93 -27.91
CA ALA A 485 31.31 -17.70 -27.37
C ALA A 485 31.34 -19.01 -28.18
N ALA A 486 32.37 -19.17 -28.98
CA ALA A 486 32.64 -20.35 -29.79
C ALA A 486 32.58 -21.61 -28.92
N GLU A 487 31.77 -22.58 -29.34
CA GLU A 487 31.93 -23.95 -28.88
C GLU A 487 33.36 -24.38 -29.19
N PRO A 488 34.09 -25.04 -28.28
CA PRO A 488 35.38 -25.63 -28.60
C PRO A 488 35.14 -26.77 -29.55
N GLU A 489 35.75 -26.69 -30.77
CA GLU A 489 35.86 -27.79 -31.72
C GLU A 489 36.40 -29.02 -31.00
N ASP A 490 35.59 -30.03 -30.91
CA ASP A 490 36.00 -31.41 -30.57
C ASP A 490 36.85 -31.95 -31.74
N LYS A 491 38.17 -31.85 -31.59
CA LYS A 491 39.10 -32.54 -32.46
C LYS A 491 39.04 -34.02 -32.14
N GLY A 492 38.27 -34.73 -32.91
CA GLY A 492 38.31 -36.18 -32.99
C GLY A 492 39.75 -36.69 -33.10
N LYS A 493 40.11 -37.59 -32.21
CA LYS A 493 41.25 -38.48 -32.40
C LYS A 493 40.79 -39.76 -33.08
N ASP A 494 41.03 -39.82 -34.38
CA ASP A 494 41.26 -41.09 -35.03
C ASP A 494 42.65 -41.63 -34.56
N GLN A 495 42.61 -42.72 -33.87
CA GLN A 495 43.41 -43.95 -34.05
C GLN A 495 43.11 -44.97 -32.96
#